data_b46c829e7b38ec0ae8f780a4e2244d29
#
_entry.id   b46c829e7b38ec0ae8f780a4e2244d29
#
_cell.length_a   1.000
_cell.length_b   1.000
_cell.length_c   1.000
_cell.angle_alpha   90.00
_cell.angle_beta   90.00
_cell.angle_gamma   90.00
#
_symmetry.space_group_name_H-M   'P 1'
#
loop_
_entity.id
_entity.type
_entity.pdbx_description
1 polymer ?
#
loop_
_entity_poly.entity_id
_entity_poly.type
_entity_poly.pdbx_seq_one_letter_code
_entity_poly.pdbx_strand_id
1 'polypeptide(L)'
;MASGDVSVVLAHGAWADGSSWARVITALKADAVNVLAAPLPLTSLADDVAALNRSLDRAKGPIVLVGHAYAGAVIALARPERVQALVYVTALAPDEGEKVADVFNRLEPHPQAPKLAPDSNGLIWLPEAAFAAAFAQNATADDRAVLAAVQRPISVSCITVPVGRPLWRDIPSWFLLAEDDRMILPETQRYMAERMRAKIKAHFVDHTPSVTAPGVVVDIIREAIRSSIGSN
;
A
#
# COMPACT_ATOMS: atom_id res chain seq x y z
N MET A 1 6.80 -1.15 26.05
CA MET A 1 7.88 -1.36 25.08
C MET A 1 8.25 0.02 24.51
N ALA A 2 9.53 0.30 24.25
CA ALA A 2 9.94 1.52 23.57
C ALA A 2 9.57 1.44 22.09
N SER A 3 9.43 2.59 21.41
CA SER A 3 9.14 2.61 19.97
C SER A 3 10.17 1.86 19.11
N GLY A 4 11.39 1.71 19.61
CA GLY A 4 12.47 0.93 18.97
C GLY A 4 12.28 -0.59 18.97
N ASP A 5 11.32 -1.12 19.74
CA ASP A 5 11.04 -2.55 19.78
C ASP A 5 10.06 -3.00 18.67
N VAL A 6 9.41 -2.06 17.99
CA VAL A 6 8.45 -2.34 16.90
C VAL A 6 9.12 -2.16 15.54
N SER A 7 8.87 -3.10 14.63
CA SER A 7 9.27 -2.96 13.22
C SER A 7 8.10 -2.51 12.36
N VAL A 8 8.37 -1.56 11.44
CA VAL A 8 7.45 -1.18 10.36
C VAL A 8 7.94 -1.81 9.06
N VAL A 9 7.09 -2.58 8.41
CA VAL A 9 7.39 -3.16 7.10
C VAL A 9 6.49 -2.52 6.05
N LEU A 10 7.12 -1.84 5.09
CA LEU A 10 6.47 -1.05 4.04
C LEU A 10 6.43 -1.87 2.74
N ALA A 11 5.26 -2.00 2.15
CA ALA A 11 5.04 -2.68 0.88
C ALA A 11 4.53 -1.68 -0.17
N HIS A 12 5.26 -1.54 -1.28
CA HIS A 12 4.92 -0.66 -2.38
C HIS A 12 3.83 -1.26 -3.29
N GLY A 13 3.07 -0.40 -3.99
CA GLY A 13 2.08 -0.80 -4.99
C GLY A 13 2.68 -1.13 -6.36
N ALA A 14 1.80 -1.31 -7.35
CA ALA A 14 2.16 -1.37 -8.75
C ALA A 14 2.84 -0.06 -9.18
N TRP A 15 3.67 -0.13 -10.21
CA TRP A 15 4.38 1.01 -10.82
C TRP A 15 5.26 1.81 -9.84
N ALA A 16 5.64 1.18 -8.74
CA ALA A 16 6.50 1.75 -7.72
C ALA A 16 7.53 0.72 -7.25
N ASP A 17 8.47 1.16 -6.44
CA ASP A 17 9.39 0.31 -5.70
C ASP A 17 9.61 0.86 -4.28
N GLY A 18 10.56 0.32 -3.55
CA GLY A 18 10.87 0.74 -2.18
C GLY A 18 11.26 2.21 -2.05
N SER A 19 11.72 2.86 -3.11
CA SER A 19 12.13 4.28 -3.09
C SER A 19 10.95 5.23 -2.92
N SER A 20 9.74 4.82 -3.28
CA SER A 20 8.51 5.60 -3.06
C SER A 20 8.22 5.87 -1.57
N TRP A 21 8.86 5.13 -0.68
CA TRP A 21 8.79 5.29 0.76
C TRP A 21 9.92 6.14 1.37
N ALA A 22 10.85 6.67 0.58
CA ALA A 22 12.08 7.29 1.08
C ALA A 22 11.83 8.35 2.17
N ARG A 23 10.87 9.27 1.94
CA ARG A 23 10.53 10.34 2.91
C ARG A 23 9.89 9.78 4.19
N VAL A 24 9.05 8.76 4.07
CA VAL A 24 8.42 8.07 5.21
C VAL A 24 9.47 7.30 6.01
N ILE A 25 10.37 6.58 5.34
CA ILE A 25 11.50 5.86 5.99
C ILE A 25 12.36 6.82 6.79
N THR A 26 12.74 7.94 6.20
CA THR A 26 13.59 8.95 6.86
C THR A 26 12.93 9.48 8.14
N ALA A 27 11.63 9.82 8.07
CA ALA A 27 10.90 10.34 9.21
C ALA A 27 10.74 9.30 10.33
N LEU A 28 10.37 8.05 10.01
CA LEU A 28 10.24 6.99 11.01
C LEU A 28 11.58 6.59 11.63
N LYS A 29 12.67 6.65 10.87
CA LYS A 29 14.02 6.41 11.40
C LYS A 29 14.46 7.51 12.36
N ALA A 30 14.05 8.76 12.15
CA ALA A 30 14.30 9.84 13.12
C ALA A 30 13.57 9.59 14.47
N ASP A 31 12.47 8.84 14.45
CA ASP A 31 11.76 8.38 15.65
C ASP A 31 12.37 7.09 16.27
N ALA A 32 13.54 6.66 15.83
CA ALA A 32 14.20 5.41 16.23
C ALA A 32 13.38 4.13 15.92
N VAL A 33 12.42 4.18 14.98
CA VAL A 33 11.65 3.01 14.55
C VAL A 33 12.49 2.14 13.63
N ASN A 34 12.39 0.82 13.80
CA ASN A 34 12.99 -0.13 12.86
C ASN A 34 12.12 -0.24 11.59
N VAL A 35 12.64 0.19 10.43
CA VAL A 35 11.88 0.26 9.17
C VAL A 35 12.55 -0.59 8.10
N LEU A 36 11.74 -1.38 7.39
CA LEU A 36 12.12 -2.21 6.25
C LEU A 36 11.16 -1.94 5.09
N ALA A 37 11.67 -1.83 3.87
CA ALA A 37 10.84 -1.85 2.66
C ALA A 37 10.92 -3.24 2.01
N ALA A 38 9.78 -3.87 1.77
CA ALA A 38 9.70 -5.18 1.13
C ALA A 38 9.84 -5.02 -0.40
N PRO A 39 10.77 -5.75 -1.04
CA PRO A 39 10.98 -5.68 -2.49
C PRO A 39 9.99 -6.61 -3.20
N LEU A 40 8.75 -6.15 -3.45
CA LEU A 40 7.75 -6.95 -4.16
C LEU A 40 8.14 -7.11 -5.63
N PRO A 41 8.16 -8.35 -6.17
CA PRO A 41 8.50 -8.58 -7.57
C PRO A 41 7.40 -8.19 -8.56
N LEU A 42 6.13 -8.14 -8.15
CA LEU A 42 4.95 -7.86 -8.97
C LEU A 42 4.75 -8.88 -10.12
N THR A 43 5.19 -10.11 -9.92
CA THR A 43 5.09 -11.22 -10.89
C THR A 43 3.85 -12.08 -10.68
N SER A 44 3.46 -12.31 -9.42
CA SER A 44 2.20 -12.92 -9.01
C SER A 44 1.86 -12.52 -7.57
N LEU A 45 0.59 -12.61 -7.18
CA LEU A 45 0.19 -12.35 -5.79
C LEU A 45 0.93 -13.28 -4.81
N ALA A 46 1.12 -14.54 -5.17
CA ALA A 46 1.85 -15.52 -4.33
C ALA A 46 3.33 -15.16 -4.17
N ASP A 47 4.00 -14.71 -5.24
CA ASP A 47 5.41 -14.28 -5.19
C ASP A 47 5.57 -13.04 -4.32
N ASP A 48 4.63 -12.10 -4.42
CA ASP A 48 4.64 -10.86 -3.64
C ASP A 48 4.43 -11.14 -2.14
N VAL A 49 3.48 -12.02 -1.79
CA VAL A 49 3.28 -12.48 -0.42
C VAL A 49 4.52 -13.22 0.10
N ALA A 50 5.16 -14.06 -0.71
CA ALA A 50 6.40 -14.74 -0.33
C ALA A 50 7.55 -13.75 -0.12
N ALA A 51 7.68 -12.72 -0.97
CA ALA A 51 8.69 -11.66 -0.82
C ALA A 51 8.46 -10.82 0.44
N LEU A 52 7.19 -10.47 0.73
CA LEU A 52 6.82 -9.80 1.97
C LEU A 52 7.19 -10.66 3.19
N ASN A 53 6.82 -11.93 3.21
CA ASN A 53 7.11 -12.84 4.32
C ASN A 53 8.62 -12.97 4.59
N ARG A 54 9.46 -13.00 3.55
CA ARG A 54 10.94 -12.95 3.71
C ARG A 54 11.41 -11.65 4.37
N SER A 55 10.72 -10.53 4.11
CA SER A 55 11.01 -9.26 4.78
C SER A 55 10.58 -9.28 6.25
N LEU A 56 9.47 -9.97 6.59
CA LEU A 56 9.04 -10.17 7.97
C LEU A 56 10.06 -11.00 8.78
N ASP A 57 10.73 -11.97 8.15
CA ASP A 57 11.78 -12.77 8.83
C ASP A 57 12.97 -11.91 9.30
N ARG A 58 13.22 -10.78 8.63
CA ARG A 58 14.27 -9.81 8.99
C ARG A 58 13.83 -8.78 10.02
N ALA A 59 12.52 -8.61 10.21
CA ALA A 59 11.96 -7.68 11.19
C ALA A 59 12.17 -8.20 12.62
N LYS A 60 12.29 -7.28 13.58
CA LYS A 60 12.44 -7.60 15.01
C LYS A 60 11.17 -7.20 15.76
N GLY A 61 10.82 -7.95 16.79
CA GLY A 61 9.68 -7.65 17.65
C GLY A 61 8.32 -7.68 16.96
N PRO A 62 7.33 -6.99 17.52
CA PRO A 62 6.01 -6.77 16.91
C PRO A 62 6.11 -6.00 15.59
N ILE A 63 5.19 -6.25 14.67
CA ILE A 63 5.24 -5.69 13.32
C ILE A 63 3.98 -4.87 13.03
N VAL A 64 4.18 -3.68 12.49
CA VAL A 64 3.15 -2.90 11.80
C VAL A 64 3.39 -3.05 10.30
N LEU A 65 2.43 -3.66 9.58
CA LEU A 65 2.48 -3.80 8.13
C LEU A 65 1.80 -2.61 7.45
N VAL A 66 2.47 -2.03 6.46
CA VAL A 66 1.95 -0.90 5.69
C VAL A 66 1.92 -1.27 4.22
N GLY A 67 0.76 -1.17 3.59
CA GLY A 67 0.58 -1.46 2.16
C GLY A 67 0.02 -0.26 1.40
N HIS A 68 0.67 0.11 0.28
CA HIS A 68 0.18 1.11 -0.65
C HIS A 68 -0.51 0.46 -1.85
N ALA A 69 -1.66 0.99 -2.27
CA ALA A 69 -2.39 0.57 -3.47
C ALA A 69 -2.58 -0.97 -3.54
N TYR A 70 -2.07 -1.63 -4.57
CA TYR A 70 -2.09 -3.10 -4.73
C TYR A 70 -1.56 -3.84 -3.50
N ALA A 71 -0.52 -3.32 -2.85
CA ALA A 71 0.09 -4.01 -1.71
C ALA A 71 -0.85 -4.14 -0.49
N GLY A 72 -2.00 -3.48 -0.46
CA GLY A 72 -3.04 -3.75 0.53
C GLY A 72 -3.52 -5.20 0.49
N ALA A 73 -3.68 -5.79 -0.71
CA ALA A 73 -3.98 -7.21 -0.87
C ALA A 73 -2.82 -8.10 -0.41
N VAL A 74 -1.58 -7.68 -0.65
CA VAL A 74 -0.38 -8.46 -0.26
C VAL A 74 -0.22 -8.52 1.25
N ILE A 75 -0.35 -7.37 1.95
CA ILE A 75 -0.25 -7.34 3.43
C ILE A 75 -1.37 -8.12 4.10
N ALA A 76 -2.55 -8.17 3.47
CA ALA A 76 -3.70 -8.92 3.98
C ALA A 76 -3.49 -10.44 3.97
N LEU A 77 -2.53 -10.95 3.19
CA LEU A 77 -2.23 -12.38 3.04
C LEU A 77 -0.87 -12.77 3.66
N ALA A 78 -0.24 -11.87 4.39
CA ALA A 78 1.03 -12.13 5.07
C ALA A 78 0.87 -13.16 6.21
N ARG A 79 1.98 -13.69 6.70
CA ARG A 79 2.00 -14.52 7.92
C ARG A 79 1.67 -13.65 9.13
N PRO A 80 0.72 -14.09 10.01
CA PRO A 80 0.19 -13.25 11.09
C PRO A 80 1.06 -13.16 12.36
N GLU A 81 2.01 -14.08 12.57
CA GLU A 81 2.57 -14.42 13.90
C GLU A 81 3.11 -13.24 14.72
N ARG A 82 3.56 -12.18 14.08
CA ARG A 82 4.07 -10.97 14.77
C ARG A 82 3.38 -9.69 14.35
N VAL A 83 2.38 -9.81 13.47
CA VAL A 83 1.67 -8.65 12.94
C VAL A 83 0.65 -8.16 13.97
N GLN A 84 0.81 -6.93 14.44
CA GLN A 84 -0.06 -6.32 15.45
C GLN A 84 -1.00 -5.26 14.87
N ALA A 85 -0.66 -4.73 13.69
CA ALA A 85 -1.46 -3.71 13.03
C ALA A 85 -1.24 -3.73 11.52
N LEU A 86 -2.28 -3.38 10.77
CA LEU A 86 -2.25 -3.18 9.33
C LEU A 86 -2.56 -1.71 9.01
N VAL A 87 -1.77 -1.10 8.15
CA VAL A 87 -1.99 0.26 7.66
C VAL A 87 -2.15 0.24 6.15
N TYR A 88 -3.30 0.63 5.68
CA TYR A 88 -3.68 0.73 4.27
C TYR A 88 -3.51 2.18 3.83
N VAL A 89 -2.61 2.42 2.89
CA VAL A 89 -2.37 3.75 2.34
C VAL A 89 -2.94 3.80 0.94
N THR A 90 -4.08 4.45 0.72
CA THR A 90 -4.77 4.51 -0.58
C THR A 90 -4.86 3.11 -1.24
N ALA A 91 -5.20 2.09 -0.46
CA ALA A 91 -4.92 0.72 -0.83
C ALA A 91 -6.18 -0.09 -1.19
N LEU A 92 -5.96 -1.19 -1.91
CA LEU A 92 -6.98 -2.19 -2.22
C LEU A 92 -7.03 -3.25 -1.11
N ALA A 93 -8.22 -3.55 -0.63
CA ALA A 93 -8.45 -4.52 0.44
C ALA A 93 -9.57 -5.50 0.04
N PRO A 94 -9.28 -6.42 -0.90
CA PRO A 94 -10.25 -7.45 -1.27
C PRO A 94 -10.57 -8.36 -0.09
N ASP A 95 -11.81 -8.88 -0.08
CA ASP A 95 -12.25 -9.90 0.86
C ASP A 95 -12.03 -11.30 0.29
N GLU A 96 -12.18 -12.32 1.14
CA GLU A 96 -12.03 -13.73 0.74
C GLU A 96 -12.88 -14.09 -0.49
N GLY A 97 -12.24 -14.65 -1.51
CA GLY A 97 -12.84 -14.99 -2.78
C GLY A 97 -12.92 -13.86 -3.81
N GLU A 98 -12.71 -12.60 -3.40
CA GLU A 98 -12.63 -11.47 -4.34
C GLU A 98 -11.25 -11.43 -5.03
N LYS A 99 -11.20 -10.82 -6.21
CA LYS A 99 -9.96 -10.49 -6.91
C LYS A 99 -9.63 -9.01 -6.69
N VAL A 100 -8.34 -8.67 -6.73
CA VAL A 100 -7.91 -7.27 -6.70
C VAL A 100 -8.55 -6.46 -7.83
N ALA A 101 -8.62 -7.03 -9.04
CA ALA A 101 -9.23 -6.40 -10.21
C ALA A 101 -10.73 -6.11 -10.01
N ASP A 102 -11.47 -6.99 -9.34
CA ASP A 102 -12.90 -6.81 -9.09
C ASP A 102 -13.15 -5.60 -8.19
N VAL A 103 -12.35 -5.44 -7.15
CA VAL A 103 -12.46 -4.31 -6.22
C VAL A 103 -11.99 -3.01 -6.87
N PHE A 104 -10.91 -3.06 -7.66
CA PHE A 104 -10.40 -1.90 -8.39
C PHE A 104 -11.42 -1.37 -9.41
N ASN A 105 -12.08 -2.27 -10.15
CA ASN A 105 -13.07 -1.93 -11.17
C ASN A 105 -14.51 -1.82 -10.62
N ARG A 106 -14.69 -1.70 -9.31
CA ARG A 106 -16.02 -1.66 -8.68
C ARG A 106 -16.88 -0.50 -9.15
N LEU A 107 -16.27 0.63 -9.49
CA LEU A 107 -16.92 1.83 -10.01
C LEU A 107 -16.28 2.24 -11.34
N GLU A 108 -16.99 3.06 -12.11
CA GLU A 108 -16.43 3.68 -13.31
C GLU A 108 -15.15 4.46 -12.96
N PRO A 109 -14.07 4.33 -13.74
CA PRO A 109 -12.81 4.99 -13.44
C PRO A 109 -12.93 6.51 -13.50
N HIS A 110 -12.05 7.20 -12.76
CA HIS A 110 -11.95 8.64 -12.85
C HIS A 110 -11.67 9.09 -14.31
N PRO A 111 -12.24 10.21 -14.81
CA PRO A 111 -12.03 10.67 -16.19
C PRO A 111 -10.55 10.87 -16.60
N GLN A 112 -9.67 11.12 -15.63
CA GLN A 112 -8.24 11.28 -15.86
C GLN A 112 -7.44 9.98 -15.56
N ALA A 113 -8.09 8.90 -15.14
CA ALA A 113 -7.43 7.62 -14.96
C ALA A 113 -6.93 7.09 -16.31
N PRO A 114 -5.73 6.46 -16.35
CA PRO A 114 -5.22 5.88 -17.57
C PRO A 114 -6.01 4.64 -17.98
N LYS A 115 -6.09 4.38 -19.28
CA LYS A 115 -6.50 3.07 -19.77
C LYS A 115 -5.35 2.09 -19.57
N LEU A 116 -5.58 1.08 -18.74
CA LEU A 116 -4.60 0.06 -18.41
C LEU A 116 -4.90 -1.21 -19.20
N ALA A 117 -3.90 -1.71 -19.92
CA ALA A 117 -3.97 -2.96 -20.66
C ALA A 117 -2.64 -3.71 -20.54
N PRO A 118 -2.66 -5.05 -20.45
CA PRO A 118 -1.45 -5.84 -20.44
C PRO A 118 -0.77 -5.81 -21.83
N ASP A 119 0.55 -5.84 -21.81
CA ASP A 119 1.36 -6.09 -23.02
C ASP A 119 1.34 -7.59 -23.41
N SER A 120 2.12 -7.95 -24.44
CA SER A 120 2.25 -9.34 -24.93
C SER A 120 2.80 -10.32 -23.89
N ASN A 121 3.42 -9.82 -22.81
CA ASN A 121 3.98 -10.62 -21.71
C ASN A 121 3.03 -10.66 -20.50
N GLY A 122 1.83 -10.07 -20.59
CA GLY A 122 0.88 -9.97 -19.49
C GLY A 122 1.28 -8.96 -18.43
N LEU A 123 2.15 -7.99 -18.75
CA LEU A 123 2.61 -6.94 -17.87
C LEU A 123 1.85 -5.64 -18.15
N ILE A 124 1.37 -5.00 -17.10
CA ILE A 124 0.68 -3.71 -17.19
C ILE A 124 1.65 -2.62 -16.77
N TRP A 125 1.97 -1.72 -17.70
CA TRP A 125 2.79 -0.54 -17.50
C TRP A 125 1.91 0.69 -17.31
N LEU A 126 2.34 1.63 -16.47
CA LEU A 126 1.68 2.92 -16.35
C LEU A 126 2.23 3.85 -17.44
N PRO A 127 1.37 4.42 -18.31
CA PRO A 127 1.82 5.41 -19.28
C PRO A 127 2.46 6.63 -18.58
N GLU A 128 3.54 7.17 -19.13
CA GLU A 128 4.28 8.28 -18.51
C GLU A 128 3.39 9.48 -18.15
N ALA A 129 2.50 9.85 -19.06
CA ALA A 129 1.54 10.95 -18.83
C ALA A 129 0.61 10.72 -17.62
N ALA A 130 0.37 9.45 -17.23
CA ALA A 130 -0.51 9.11 -16.13
C ALA A 130 0.09 9.46 -14.76
N PHE A 131 1.42 9.56 -14.65
CA PHE A 131 2.06 10.01 -13.42
C PHE A 131 1.63 11.43 -13.05
N ALA A 132 1.52 12.32 -14.03
CA ALA A 132 1.06 13.69 -13.82
C ALA A 132 -0.46 13.83 -13.78
N ALA A 133 -1.20 12.95 -14.46
CA ALA A 133 -2.65 13.07 -14.58
C ALA A 133 -3.40 12.44 -13.40
N ALA A 134 -2.90 11.31 -12.84
CA ALA A 134 -3.69 10.51 -11.90
C ALA A 134 -2.88 9.82 -10.79
N PHE A 135 -1.62 9.43 -11.03
CA PHE A 135 -0.86 8.61 -10.09
C PHE A 135 -0.14 9.45 -9.02
N ALA A 136 0.46 10.56 -9.42
CA ALA A 136 1.23 11.46 -8.55
C ALA A 136 1.06 12.92 -9.02
N GLN A 137 -0.19 13.36 -9.19
CA GLN A 137 -0.50 14.67 -9.77
C GLN A 137 0.03 15.82 -8.93
N ASN A 138 0.21 15.64 -7.62
CA ASN A 138 0.72 16.65 -6.70
C ASN A 138 2.26 16.56 -6.49
N ALA A 139 2.93 15.61 -7.16
CA ALA A 139 4.38 15.49 -7.08
C ALA A 139 5.10 16.57 -7.91
N THR A 140 6.35 16.87 -7.56
CA THR A 140 7.21 17.72 -8.37
C THR A 140 7.53 17.06 -9.73
N ALA A 141 7.99 17.83 -10.70
CA ALA A 141 8.42 17.27 -11.99
C ALA A 141 9.54 16.24 -11.82
N ASP A 142 10.50 16.52 -10.93
CA ASP A 142 11.62 15.62 -10.63
C ASP A 142 11.14 14.32 -9.97
N ASP A 143 10.26 14.40 -8.97
CA ASP A 143 9.68 13.22 -8.33
C ASP A 143 8.93 12.35 -9.36
N ARG A 144 8.14 12.96 -10.26
CA ARG A 144 7.43 12.22 -11.32
C ARG A 144 8.38 11.56 -12.32
N ALA A 145 9.45 12.24 -12.69
CA ALA A 145 10.47 11.68 -13.58
C ALA A 145 11.14 10.44 -12.94
N VAL A 146 11.46 10.52 -11.65
CA VAL A 146 12.01 9.37 -10.91
C VAL A 146 11.00 8.23 -10.84
N LEU A 147 9.75 8.51 -10.43
CA LEU A 147 8.70 7.48 -10.33
C LEU A 147 8.47 6.77 -11.67
N ALA A 148 8.42 7.51 -12.77
CA ALA A 148 8.27 6.94 -14.11
C ALA A 148 9.47 6.06 -14.51
N ALA A 149 10.70 6.49 -14.17
CA ALA A 149 11.92 5.78 -14.55
C ALA A 149 12.12 4.47 -13.75
N VAL A 150 11.72 4.44 -12.46
CA VAL A 150 11.90 3.27 -11.59
C VAL A 150 10.66 2.36 -11.54
N GLN A 151 9.59 2.69 -12.27
CA GLN A 151 8.36 1.91 -12.22
C GLN A 151 8.59 0.42 -12.47
N ARG A 152 7.90 -0.39 -11.72
CA ARG A 152 7.83 -1.85 -11.91
C ARG A 152 6.46 -2.19 -12.47
N PRO A 153 6.36 -2.81 -13.65
CA PRO A 153 5.07 -3.22 -14.19
C PRO A 153 4.45 -4.30 -13.31
N ILE A 154 3.13 -4.34 -13.26
CA ILE A 154 2.43 -5.40 -12.55
C ILE A 154 1.94 -6.47 -13.52
N SER A 155 2.15 -7.74 -13.19
CA SER A 155 1.59 -8.86 -13.93
C SER A 155 0.09 -8.98 -13.67
N VAL A 156 -0.68 -9.36 -14.69
CA VAL A 156 -2.10 -9.71 -14.54
C VAL A 156 -2.34 -10.82 -13.50
N SER A 157 -1.34 -11.70 -13.28
CA SER A 157 -1.38 -12.75 -12.26
C SER A 157 -1.43 -12.22 -10.82
N CYS A 158 -1.06 -10.95 -10.60
CA CYS A 158 -1.17 -10.31 -9.28
C CYS A 158 -2.62 -9.95 -8.93
N ILE A 159 -3.46 -9.68 -9.94
CA ILE A 159 -4.77 -9.04 -9.74
C ILE A 159 -5.97 -9.89 -10.14
N THR A 160 -5.75 -11.02 -10.82
CA THR A 160 -6.83 -11.87 -11.38
C THR A 160 -7.09 -13.15 -10.61
N VAL A 161 -6.33 -13.43 -9.55
CA VAL A 161 -6.55 -14.60 -8.68
C VAL A 161 -7.41 -14.21 -7.48
N PRO A 162 -8.32 -15.07 -7.03
CA PRO A 162 -9.07 -14.86 -5.79
C PRO A 162 -8.13 -14.81 -4.59
N VAL A 163 -8.37 -13.88 -3.65
CA VAL A 163 -7.59 -13.84 -2.41
C VAL A 163 -8.14 -14.83 -1.38
N GLY A 164 -7.26 -15.32 -0.50
CA GLY A 164 -7.65 -16.07 0.68
C GLY A 164 -8.22 -15.17 1.78
N ARG A 165 -8.53 -15.76 2.94
CA ARG A 165 -9.04 -15.03 4.11
C ARG A 165 -8.05 -13.95 4.55
N PRO A 166 -8.45 -12.68 4.52
CA PRO A 166 -7.54 -11.57 4.78
C PRO A 166 -7.33 -11.33 6.28
N LEU A 167 -6.11 -10.93 6.66
CA LEU A 167 -5.72 -10.64 8.04
C LEU A 167 -6.52 -9.50 8.68
N TRP A 168 -7.04 -8.55 7.90
CA TRP A 168 -7.82 -7.42 8.43
C TRP A 168 -9.14 -7.85 9.09
N ARG A 169 -9.58 -9.09 8.94
CA ARG A 169 -10.72 -9.65 9.68
C ARG A 169 -10.41 -9.86 11.16
N ASP A 170 -9.13 -10.01 11.53
CA ASP A 170 -8.70 -10.35 12.88
C ASP A 170 -7.72 -9.33 13.48
N ILE A 171 -7.00 -8.57 12.64
CA ILE A 171 -5.95 -7.65 13.07
C ILE A 171 -6.46 -6.20 12.93
N PRO A 172 -6.27 -5.37 13.98
CA PRO A 172 -6.63 -3.96 13.92
C PRO A 172 -6.04 -3.25 12.71
N SER A 173 -6.86 -2.49 12.00
CA SER A 173 -6.50 -1.87 10.73
C SER A 173 -6.73 -0.37 10.74
N TRP A 174 -5.84 0.37 10.09
CA TRP A 174 -5.93 1.79 9.80
C TRP A 174 -5.99 2.01 8.31
N PHE A 175 -6.75 2.99 7.86
CA PHE A 175 -6.89 3.30 6.44
C PHE A 175 -6.70 4.80 6.21
N LEU A 176 -5.66 5.17 5.47
CA LEU A 176 -5.48 6.49 4.91
C LEU A 176 -6.28 6.57 3.62
N LEU A 177 -7.37 7.31 3.64
CA LEU A 177 -8.24 7.55 2.51
C LEU A 177 -7.82 8.84 1.81
N ALA A 178 -7.49 8.76 0.53
CA ALA A 178 -7.11 9.90 -0.28
C ALA A 178 -8.32 10.44 -1.05
N GLU A 179 -8.73 11.67 -0.74
CA GLU A 179 -9.94 12.28 -1.29
C GLU A 179 -9.74 12.86 -2.72
N ASP A 180 -8.48 12.99 -3.19
CA ASP A 180 -8.14 13.36 -4.58
C ASP A 180 -7.42 12.21 -5.32
N ASP A 181 -7.71 10.95 -4.93
CA ASP A 181 -7.17 9.78 -5.63
C ASP A 181 -7.92 9.56 -6.94
N ARG A 182 -7.17 9.55 -8.04
CA ARG A 182 -7.70 9.35 -9.41
C ARG A 182 -7.42 7.96 -9.96
N MET A 183 -6.73 7.11 -9.19
CA MET A 183 -6.47 5.71 -9.52
C MET A 183 -7.45 4.77 -8.81
N ILE A 184 -7.61 4.90 -7.49
CA ILE A 184 -8.58 4.16 -6.68
C ILE A 184 -9.53 5.19 -6.08
N LEU A 185 -10.75 5.25 -6.61
CA LEU A 185 -11.72 6.27 -6.22
C LEU A 185 -11.95 6.32 -4.70
N PRO A 186 -12.10 7.51 -4.11
CA PRO A 186 -12.36 7.68 -2.68
C PRO A 186 -13.55 6.84 -2.17
N GLU A 187 -14.59 6.69 -2.99
CA GLU A 187 -15.77 5.90 -2.66
C GLU A 187 -15.44 4.40 -2.57
N THR A 188 -14.56 3.89 -3.42
CA THR A 188 -14.07 2.50 -3.36
C THR A 188 -13.19 2.31 -2.12
N GLN A 189 -12.30 3.26 -1.83
CA GLN A 189 -11.49 3.23 -0.61
C GLN A 189 -12.36 3.23 0.65
N ARG A 190 -13.37 4.10 0.71
CA ARG A 190 -14.32 4.18 1.83
C ARG A 190 -15.08 2.89 2.04
N TYR A 191 -15.63 2.32 0.96
CA TYR A 191 -16.32 1.03 1.00
C TYR A 191 -15.45 -0.07 1.63
N MET A 192 -14.18 -0.18 1.21
CA MET A 192 -13.25 -1.18 1.77
C MET A 192 -12.94 -0.89 3.24
N ALA A 193 -12.61 0.35 3.58
CA ALA A 193 -12.24 0.76 4.93
C ALA A 193 -13.37 0.54 5.94
N GLU A 194 -14.61 0.84 5.57
CA GLU A 194 -15.81 0.61 6.40
C GLU A 194 -16.06 -0.89 6.59
N ARG A 195 -15.99 -1.68 5.50
CA ARG A 195 -16.12 -3.14 5.55
C ARG A 195 -15.11 -3.79 6.49
N MET A 196 -13.86 -3.31 6.47
CA MET A 196 -12.78 -3.76 7.35
C MET A 196 -12.93 -3.27 8.80
N ARG A 197 -13.86 -2.35 9.09
CA ARG A 197 -13.95 -1.61 10.36
C ARG A 197 -12.63 -0.92 10.71
N ALA A 198 -11.91 -0.44 9.71
CA ALA A 198 -10.65 0.24 9.89
C ALA A 198 -10.83 1.62 10.53
N LYS A 199 -9.81 2.09 11.24
CA LYS A 199 -9.72 3.49 11.68
C LYS A 199 -9.38 4.37 10.49
N ILE A 200 -10.36 5.11 9.97
CA ILE A 200 -10.23 5.91 8.75
C ILE A 200 -9.64 7.28 9.07
N LYS A 201 -8.64 7.69 8.30
CA LYS A 201 -8.10 9.05 8.23
C LYS A 201 -8.23 9.53 6.78
N ALA A 202 -9.15 10.44 6.54
CA ALA A 202 -9.36 11.03 5.22
C ALA A 202 -8.54 12.31 5.07
N HIS A 203 -7.84 12.43 3.94
CA HIS A 203 -7.03 13.60 3.60
C HIS A 203 -7.18 13.94 2.13
N PHE A 204 -7.18 15.23 1.80
CA PHE A 204 -7.18 15.69 0.42
C PHE A 204 -5.77 15.57 -0.17
N VAL A 205 -5.42 14.35 -0.55
CA VAL A 205 -4.12 13.96 -1.13
C VAL A 205 -4.37 13.07 -2.35
N ASP A 206 -3.35 12.92 -3.19
CA ASP A 206 -3.39 12.06 -4.39
C ASP A 206 -3.12 10.58 -4.07
N HIS A 207 -3.02 9.75 -5.13
CA HIS A 207 -2.79 8.31 -5.01
C HIS A 207 -1.45 7.95 -4.36
N THR A 208 -0.45 8.85 -4.38
CA THR A 208 0.92 8.55 -3.92
C THR A 208 1.34 9.42 -2.72
N PRO A 209 0.59 9.44 -1.60
CA PRO A 209 0.86 10.35 -0.49
C PRO A 209 2.20 10.06 0.21
N SER A 210 2.78 8.88 0.06
CA SER A 210 4.14 8.59 0.56
C SER A 210 5.22 9.51 -0.05
N VAL A 211 4.96 10.01 -1.26
CA VAL A 211 5.83 10.96 -1.98
C VAL A 211 5.34 12.39 -1.82
N THR A 212 4.04 12.64 -2.03
CA THR A 212 3.46 13.99 -2.15
C THR A 212 3.07 14.61 -0.82
N ALA A 213 2.70 13.79 0.17
CA ALA A 213 2.26 14.21 1.50
C ALA A 213 2.75 13.24 2.60
N PRO A 214 4.08 12.98 2.71
CA PRO A 214 4.60 11.92 3.60
C PRO A 214 4.22 12.11 5.07
N GLY A 215 3.95 13.33 5.51
CA GLY A 215 3.55 13.63 6.89
C GLY A 215 2.28 12.91 7.31
N VAL A 216 1.23 12.91 6.49
CA VAL A 216 -0.04 12.24 6.82
C VAL A 216 0.12 10.71 6.87
N VAL A 217 1.03 10.17 6.05
CA VAL A 217 1.37 8.74 6.07
C VAL A 217 2.13 8.37 7.35
N VAL A 218 3.10 9.19 7.73
CA VAL A 218 3.88 8.99 8.98
C VAL A 218 2.96 9.06 10.19
N ASP A 219 2.01 9.98 10.22
CA ASP A 219 1.11 10.18 11.37
C ASP A 219 0.17 8.98 11.59
N ILE A 220 -0.39 8.41 10.52
CA ILE A 220 -1.23 7.20 10.64
C ILE A 220 -0.41 5.98 11.07
N ILE A 221 0.84 5.84 10.57
CA ILE A 221 1.75 4.77 11.00
C ILE A 221 2.11 4.92 12.48
N ARG A 222 2.41 6.14 12.95
CA ARG A 222 2.67 6.44 14.37
C ARG A 222 1.47 6.08 15.26
N GLU A 223 0.25 6.33 14.79
CA GLU A 223 -0.97 5.95 15.52
C GLU A 223 -1.08 4.42 15.65
N ALA A 224 -0.84 3.68 14.58
CA ALA A 224 -0.82 2.23 14.59
C ALA A 224 0.26 1.66 15.53
N ILE A 225 1.46 2.23 15.52
CA ILE A 225 2.55 1.85 16.44
C ILE A 225 2.11 2.04 17.91
N ARG A 226 1.58 3.22 18.26
CA ARG A 226 1.13 3.50 19.65
C ARG A 226 0.07 2.52 20.12
N SER A 227 -0.87 2.14 19.25
CA SER A 227 -1.90 1.15 19.58
C SER A 227 -1.31 -0.25 19.80
N SER A 228 -0.28 -0.62 19.03
CA SER A 228 0.39 -1.93 19.14
C SER A 228 1.23 -2.06 20.41
N ILE A 229 1.73 -0.96 20.98
CA ILE A 229 2.52 -0.94 22.21
C ILE A 229 1.63 -0.96 23.46
N GLY A 230 0.44 -0.34 23.37
CA GLY A 230 -0.48 -0.19 24.52
C GLY A 230 -1.39 -1.40 24.79
N SER A 231 -1.28 -2.48 23.99
CA SER A 231 -2.19 -3.65 24.09
C SER A 231 -1.60 -4.83 24.88
N ASN A 232 -0.56 -4.59 25.70
CA ASN A 232 0.05 -5.57 26.61
C ASN A 232 -0.23 -5.22 28.08
#